data_29003f6542e06c9dca7110bf157c2434
#
_entry.id   29003f6542e06c9dca7110bf157c2434
#
_cell.length_a   1.000
_cell.length_b   1.000
_cell.length_c   1.000
_cell.angle_alpha   90.00
_cell.angle_beta   90.00
_cell.angle_gamma   90.00
#
_symmetry.space_group_name_H-M   'P 1'
#
loop_
_entity.id
_entity.type
_entity.pdbx_description
1 polymer ?
#
loop_
_entity_poly.entity_id
_entity_poly.type
_entity_poly.pdbx_seq_one_letter_code
_entity_poly.pdbx_strand_id
1 'polypeptide(L)'
;MLKVGINGFGRIGRAIFRINESNPTFLITAINDMDPFIENHAYLVNYDSVYGSIEKKLSVSKDNKFLRIDGQKIAFYSKEKIDDVPWKDHDIDIVIDSSGIYENVI
;
A
#
# COMPACT_ATOMS: atom_id res chain seq x y z
N MET A 1 0.28 -1.09 -17.61
CA MET A 1 -0.42 -0.42 -16.48
C MET A 1 0.49 0.59 -15.81
N LEU A 2 -0.08 1.70 -15.37
CA LEU A 2 0.64 2.63 -14.51
C LEU A 2 1.06 1.93 -13.22
N LYS A 3 2.26 2.24 -12.74
CA LYS A 3 2.74 1.79 -11.44
C LYS A 3 2.48 2.88 -10.41
N VAL A 4 1.84 2.50 -9.33
CA VAL A 4 1.32 3.41 -8.33
C VAL A 4 1.92 3.08 -6.97
N GLY A 5 2.32 4.12 -6.25
CA GLY A 5 2.67 4.03 -4.84
C GLY A 5 1.54 4.61 -3.99
N ILE A 6 1.36 4.08 -2.80
CA ILE A 6 0.41 4.62 -1.83
C ILE A 6 1.18 5.13 -0.64
N ASN A 7 1.02 6.41 -0.32
CA ASN A 7 1.56 7.01 0.89
C ASN A 7 0.42 7.18 1.90
N GLY A 8 0.48 6.43 2.99
CA GLY A 8 -0.58 6.36 3.98
C GLY A 8 -1.50 5.17 3.72
N PHE A 9 -1.35 4.13 4.53
CA PHE A 9 -2.10 2.88 4.35
C PHE A 9 -3.11 2.70 5.49
N GLY A 10 -3.84 3.78 5.78
CA GLY A 10 -4.97 3.77 6.68
C GLY A 10 -6.25 3.36 5.96
N ARG A 11 -7.39 3.82 6.43
CA ARG A 11 -8.69 3.47 5.85
C ARG A 11 -8.78 3.75 4.36
N ILE A 12 -8.39 4.96 3.96
CA ILE A 12 -8.51 5.38 2.56
C ILE A 12 -7.54 4.60 1.68
N GLY A 13 -6.29 4.49 2.10
CA GLY A 13 -5.28 3.74 1.36
C GLY A 13 -5.66 2.27 1.19
N ARG A 14 -6.15 1.65 2.26
CA ARG A 14 -6.63 0.25 2.20
C ARG A 14 -7.84 0.11 1.29
N ALA A 15 -8.75 1.07 1.31
CA ALA A 15 -9.92 1.04 0.42
C ALA A 15 -9.51 1.12 -1.04
N ILE A 16 -8.57 2.00 -1.37
CA ILE A 16 -8.01 2.13 -2.73
C ILE A 16 -7.40 0.80 -3.16
N PHE A 17 -6.60 0.19 -2.30
CA PHE A 17 -5.97 -1.10 -2.58
C PHE A 17 -7.03 -2.16 -2.89
N ARG A 18 -8.07 -2.28 -2.05
CA ARG A 18 -9.11 -3.29 -2.20
C ARG A 18 -9.93 -3.09 -3.46
N ILE A 19 -10.29 -1.86 -3.77
CA ILE A 19 -11.02 -1.52 -4.99
C ILE A 19 -10.20 -1.90 -6.22
N ASN A 20 -8.91 -1.59 -6.21
CA ASN A 20 -8.04 -1.94 -7.33
C ASN A 20 -7.88 -3.45 -7.48
N GLU A 21 -7.84 -4.20 -6.39
CA GLU A 21 -7.77 -5.67 -6.46
C GLU A 21 -9.03 -6.29 -7.06
N SER A 22 -10.20 -5.70 -6.81
CA SER A 22 -11.45 -6.20 -7.41
C SER A 22 -11.56 -5.89 -8.90
N ASN A 23 -11.00 -4.77 -9.32
CA ASN A 23 -11.07 -4.32 -10.72
C ASN A 23 -9.77 -3.59 -11.07
N PRO A 24 -8.69 -4.33 -11.37
CA PRO A 24 -7.36 -3.73 -11.55
C PRO A 24 -7.31 -2.71 -12.68
N THR A 25 -6.98 -1.46 -12.35
CA THR A 25 -6.76 -0.39 -13.30
C THR A 25 -5.32 0.10 -13.29
N PHE A 26 -4.59 -0.16 -12.21
CA PHE A 26 -3.16 0.16 -12.11
C PHE A 26 -2.47 -0.89 -11.24
N LEU A 27 -1.15 -0.83 -11.17
CA LEU A 27 -0.34 -1.78 -10.43
C LEU A 27 0.25 -1.09 -9.21
N ILE A 28 -0.13 -1.53 -8.02
CA ILE A 28 0.42 -1.00 -6.78
C ILE A 28 1.70 -1.76 -6.46
N THR A 29 2.85 -1.06 -6.46
CA THR A 29 4.16 -1.69 -6.29
C THR A 29 4.91 -1.23 -5.05
N ALA A 30 4.45 -0.16 -4.39
CA ALA A 30 5.06 0.30 -3.14
C ALA A 30 4.01 0.96 -2.26
N ILE A 31 4.13 0.74 -0.96
CA ILE A 31 3.27 1.33 0.06
C ILE A 31 4.15 1.87 1.16
N ASN A 32 3.83 3.05 1.65
CA ASN A 32 4.48 3.64 2.82
C ASN A 32 3.44 4.01 3.86
N ASP A 33 3.73 3.73 5.11
CA ASP A 33 2.92 4.18 6.24
C ASP A 33 3.81 4.38 7.46
N MET A 34 3.51 5.37 8.28
CA MET A 34 4.28 5.67 9.49
C MET A 34 4.26 4.53 10.49
N ASP A 35 3.17 3.76 10.53
CA ASP A 35 3.08 2.58 11.38
C ASP A 35 3.92 1.46 10.78
N PRO A 36 5.00 1.03 11.46
CA PRO A 36 5.93 0.05 10.91
C PRO A 36 5.44 -1.40 10.97
N PHE A 37 4.30 -1.66 11.58
CA PHE A 37 3.81 -3.03 11.79
C PHE A 37 3.14 -3.57 10.52
N ILE A 38 3.96 -4.05 9.61
CA ILE A 38 3.53 -4.54 8.30
C ILE A 38 2.47 -5.65 8.41
N GLU A 39 2.59 -6.52 9.41
CA GLU A 39 1.61 -7.60 9.60
C GLU A 39 0.24 -7.07 9.97
N ASN A 40 0.17 -5.99 10.73
CA ASN A 40 -1.08 -5.36 11.08
C ASN A 40 -1.76 -4.75 9.85
N HIS A 41 -0.98 -4.14 8.97
CA HIS A 41 -1.53 -3.60 7.71
C HIS A 41 -2.10 -4.71 6.84
N ALA A 42 -1.39 -5.82 6.70
CA ALA A 42 -1.89 -6.96 5.94
C ALA A 42 -3.17 -7.52 6.55
N TYR A 43 -3.21 -7.66 7.87
CA TYR A 43 -4.40 -8.14 8.57
C TYR A 43 -5.60 -7.24 8.32
N LEU A 44 -5.42 -5.93 8.44
CA LEU A 44 -6.51 -4.98 8.26
C LEU A 44 -7.08 -5.01 6.83
N VAL A 45 -6.21 -5.17 5.83
CA VAL A 45 -6.67 -5.32 4.44
C VAL A 45 -7.49 -6.59 4.29
N ASN A 46 -6.98 -7.71 4.84
CA ASN A 46 -7.60 -9.01 4.63
C ASN A 46 -8.95 -9.15 5.30
N TYR A 47 -9.16 -8.47 6.43
CA TYR A 47 -10.30 -8.71 7.31
C TYR A 47 -11.12 -7.48 7.66
N ASP A 48 -11.07 -6.45 6.81
CA ASP A 48 -11.89 -5.25 7.02
C ASP A 48 -13.36 -5.61 6.83
N SER A 49 -14.15 -5.48 7.91
CA SER A 49 -15.55 -5.88 7.90
C SER A 49 -16.45 -4.94 7.12
N VAL A 50 -16.06 -3.68 6.94
CA VAL A 50 -16.87 -2.69 6.22
C VAL A 50 -16.96 -3.02 4.73
N TYR A 51 -15.84 -3.43 4.15
CA TYR A 51 -15.74 -3.75 2.73
C TYR A 51 -15.71 -5.25 2.47
N GLY A 52 -15.91 -6.07 3.50
CA GLY A 52 -15.78 -7.53 3.40
C GLY A 52 -14.33 -7.96 3.30
N SER A 53 -14.10 -9.25 3.12
CA SER A 53 -12.75 -9.79 2.91
C SER A 53 -12.43 -9.82 1.42
N ILE A 54 -11.15 -9.60 1.07
CA ILE A 54 -10.71 -9.76 -0.32
C ILE A 54 -10.57 -11.24 -0.64
N GLU A 55 -10.76 -11.59 -1.91
CA GLU A 55 -10.67 -12.98 -2.36
C GLU A 55 -9.26 -13.54 -2.18
N LYS A 56 -8.24 -12.75 -2.57
CA LYS A 56 -6.85 -13.12 -2.42
C LYS A 56 -6.26 -12.38 -1.23
N LYS A 57 -5.60 -13.12 -0.34
CA LYS A 57 -5.08 -12.54 0.90
C LYS A 57 -3.68 -11.96 0.70
N LEU A 58 -3.46 -10.84 1.38
CA LEU A 58 -2.14 -10.24 1.50
C LEU A 58 -1.32 -11.07 2.49
N SER A 59 -0.09 -11.37 2.15
CA SER A 59 0.86 -12.00 3.07
C SER A 59 2.09 -11.12 3.21
N VAL A 60 2.88 -11.40 4.25
CA VAL A 60 4.09 -10.64 4.58
C VAL A 60 5.31 -11.51 4.29
N SER A 61 6.33 -10.95 3.67
CA SER A 61 7.59 -11.66 3.43
C SER A 61 8.31 -11.97 4.75
N LYS A 62 9.21 -12.94 4.72
CA LYS A 62 9.96 -13.37 5.92
C LYS A 62 10.80 -12.24 6.51
N ASP A 63 11.29 -11.34 5.69
CA ASP A 63 12.13 -10.21 6.14
C ASP A 63 11.31 -8.99 6.54
N ASN A 64 9.97 -9.07 6.49
CA ASN A 64 9.04 -7.98 6.81
C ASN A 64 9.23 -6.72 5.96
N LYS A 65 9.76 -6.87 4.75
CA LYS A 65 10.00 -5.72 3.86
C LYS A 65 9.00 -5.65 2.71
N PHE A 66 8.27 -6.73 2.44
CA PHE A 66 7.36 -6.82 1.31
C PHE A 66 6.02 -7.38 1.73
N LEU A 67 4.98 -6.86 1.09
CA LEU A 67 3.67 -7.51 1.06
C LEU A 67 3.59 -8.32 -0.22
N ARG A 68 2.88 -9.43 -0.19
CA ARG A 68 2.67 -10.29 -1.35
C ARG A 68 1.21 -10.60 -1.53
N ILE A 69 0.77 -10.53 -2.78
CA ILE A 69 -0.56 -10.94 -3.16
C ILE A 69 -0.49 -11.58 -4.55
N ASP A 70 -0.96 -12.82 -4.65
CA ASP A 70 -1.06 -13.54 -5.93
C ASP A 70 0.25 -13.51 -6.73
N GLY A 71 1.38 -13.73 -6.06
CA GLY A 71 2.69 -13.74 -6.69
C GLY A 71 3.32 -12.37 -6.91
N GLN A 72 2.57 -11.30 -6.69
CA GLN A 72 3.07 -9.95 -6.82
C GLN A 72 3.73 -9.49 -5.52
N LYS A 73 4.87 -8.83 -5.63
CA LYS A 73 5.54 -8.18 -4.51
C LYS A 73 5.18 -6.71 -4.46
N ILE A 74 4.91 -6.22 -3.25
CA ILE A 74 4.68 -4.80 -2.99
C ILE A 74 5.67 -4.38 -1.91
N ALA A 75 6.57 -3.45 -2.23
CA ALA A 75 7.53 -2.95 -1.26
C ALA A 75 6.81 -2.17 -0.16
N PHE A 76 7.24 -2.37 1.08
CA PHE A 76 6.66 -1.66 2.22
C PHE A 76 7.73 -0.81 2.89
N TYR A 77 7.42 0.45 3.09
CA TYR A 77 8.29 1.41 3.78
C TYR A 77 7.55 2.02 4.96
N SER A 78 8.30 2.42 5.97
CA SER A 78 7.76 3.12 7.13
C SER A 78 8.57 4.39 7.36
N LYS A 79 8.41 5.33 6.45
CA LYS A 79 9.06 6.63 6.49
C LYS A 79 8.08 7.69 6.93
N GLU A 80 8.55 8.62 7.75
CA GLU A 80 7.72 9.71 8.22
C GLU A 80 7.37 10.68 7.09
N LYS A 81 8.33 10.92 6.18
CA LYS A 81 8.15 11.87 5.08
C LYS A 81 7.99 11.15 3.76
N ILE A 82 7.06 11.63 2.95
CA ILE A 82 6.80 11.08 1.62
C ILE A 82 8.07 11.14 0.73
N ASP A 83 8.88 12.19 0.89
CA ASP A 83 10.08 12.38 0.07
C ASP A 83 11.20 11.40 0.44
N ASP A 84 11.14 10.77 1.59
CA ASP A 84 12.15 9.80 2.03
C ASP A 84 11.91 8.40 1.49
N VAL A 85 10.77 8.18 0.85
CA VAL A 85 10.47 6.88 0.24
C VAL A 85 11.11 6.81 -1.14
N PRO A 86 11.88 5.74 -1.45
CA PRO A 86 12.55 5.63 -2.75
C PRO A 86 11.59 5.17 -3.85
N TRP A 87 10.62 6.00 -4.18
CA TRP A 87 9.60 5.68 -5.19
C TRP A 87 10.20 5.32 -6.54
N LYS A 88 11.31 5.99 -6.91
CA LYS A 88 11.98 5.75 -8.19
C LYS A 88 12.55 4.35 -8.31
N ASP A 89 12.93 3.74 -7.20
CA ASP A 89 13.47 2.38 -7.20
C ASP A 89 12.42 1.35 -7.61
N HIS A 90 11.16 1.73 -7.58
CA HIS A 90 10.03 0.88 -7.93
C HIS A 90 9.32 1.34 -9.20
N ASP A 91 9.95 2.22 -9.95
CA ASP A 91 9.42 2.76 -11.22
C ASP A 91 8.01 3.36 -11.06
N ILE A 92 7.78 4.03 -9.93
CA ILE A 92 6.46 4.58 -9.62
C ILE A 92 6.15 5.76 -10.55
N ASP A 93 5.01 5.68 -11.22
CA ASP A 93 4.52 6.73 -12.10
C ASP A 93 3.74 7.79 -11.33
N ILE A 94 2.93 7.35 -10.36
CA ILE A 94 2.05 8.23 -9.58
C ILE A 94 2.05 7.76 -8.14
N VAL A 95 2.16 8.70 -7.20
CA VAL A 95 1.98 8.43 -5.78
C VAL A 95 0.62 8.99 -5.34
N ILE A 96 -0.19 8.12 -4.76
CA ILE A 96 -1.45 8.54 -4.15
C ILE A 96 -1.18 8.82 -2.68
N ASP A 97 -1.38 10.05 -2.24
CA ASP A 97 -1.19 10.42 -0.85
C ASP A 97 -2.53 10.39 -0.11
N SER A 98 -2.67 9.40 0.74
CA SER A 98 -3.84 9.23 1.62
C SER A 98 -3.43 9.30 3.10
N SER A 99 -2.29 9.93 3.40
CA SER A 99 -1.77 10.02 4.76
C SER A 99 -2.52 11.03 5.64
N GLY A 100 -3.20 11.99 5.03
CA GLY A 100 -3.83 13.10 5.75
C GLY A 100 -2.84 14.15 6.24
N ILE A 101 -1.58 14.08 5.79
CA ILE A 101 -0.57 15.07 6.16
C ILE A 101 -0.67 16.27 5.22
N TYR A 102 -1.01 17.40 5.78
CA TYR A 102 -1.30 18.61 5.01
C TYR A 102 -0.11 19.09 4.18
N GLU A 103 1.10 18.96 4.72
CA GLU A 103 2.34 19.39 4.06
C GLU A 103 2.61 18.66 2.73
N ASN A 104 1.98 17.52 2.52
CA ASN A 104 2.12 16.78 1.27
C ASN A 104 1.23 17.34 0.15
N VAL A 105 0.30 18.21 0.49
CA VAL A 105 -0.61 18.83 -0.46
C VAL A 105 -0.01 20.15 -0.93
N ILE A 106 0.29 20.27 -2.20
CA ILE A 106 0.91 21.47 -2.77
C ILE A 106 -0.03 22.06 -3.81
#